data_8b8c4b35b3280fb2abd446ede8c7a90d
#
_entry.id   8b8c4b35b3280fb2abd446ede8c7a90d
#
_cell.length_a   1.000
_cell.length_b   1.000
_cell.length_c   1.000
_cell.angle_alpha   90.00
_cell.angle_beta   90.00
_cell.angle_gamma   90.00
#
_symmetry.space_group_name_H-M   'P 1'
#
loop_
_entity.id
_entity.type
_entity.pdbx_description
1 polymer ?
#
loop_
_entity_poly.entity_id
_entity_poly.type
_entity_poly.pdbx_seq_one_letter_code
_entity_poly.pdbx_strand_id
1 'polypeptide(L)'
;IQGQASGINIISSGSPGSKPTVLIRGITSYAGNDPLVVIDGVSASIDDLNSLNPNDVKTINVLKDAALASIYGVKGGSGVIVITTNSGKRNSKTAFTFNSSFGTQDVVNTIDVLNAYEYVTILNEASSNAGLGIIFPDTSEFGVGTNWQNEVIVNAPIIRHSLTASGGSDKTSYYVSTGYTGQDGVVAGGDKSFFNRVNFTTNLDTDLTDKTKLIINTNYTDIKSKGLPENGITSVLSNALNFDPTVNAYENGSFGISETITQEIVNPLAQIDN
;
A
#
# COMPACT_ATOMS: atom_id res chain seq x y z
N ILE A 1 3.40 -1.75 14.08
CA ILE A 1 2.37 -2.25 15.02
C ILE A 1 1.95 -3.67 14.64
N GLN A 2 1.98 -4.01 13.33
CA GLN A 2 1.62 -5.34 12.85
C GLN A 2 2.46 -6.42 13.55
N GLY A 3 1.79 -7.40 14.15
CA GLY A 3 2.43 -8.49 14.89
C GLY A 3 3.03 -8.12 16.26
N GLN A 4 3.02 -6.84 16.66
CA GLN A 4 3.62 -6.37 17.91
C GLN A 4 2.61 -6.19 19.06
N ALA A 5 1.33 -6.15 18.75
CA ALA A 5 0.29 -5.97 19.76
C ALA A 5 -0.82 -7.01 19.60
N SER A 6 -1.11 -7.78 20.68
CA SER A 6 -2.18 -8.78 20.67
C SER A 6 -3.57 -8.14 20.44
N GLY A 7 -4.44 -8.82 19.68
CA GLY A 7 -5.81 -8.35 19.41
C GLY A 7 -5.91 -7.17 18.42
N ILE A 8 -4.83 -6.89 17.67
CA ILE A 8 -4.84 -5.98 16.53
C ILE A 8 -4.54 -6.80 15.29
N ASN A 9 -5.42 -6.72 14.32
CA ASN A 9 -5.22 -7.28 13.00
C ASN A 9 -5.04 -6.13 11.99
N ILE A 10 -3.92 -6.14 11.27
CA ILE A 10 -3.61 -5.15 10.23
C ILE A 10 -3.48 -5.92 8.93
N ILE A 11 -4.36 -5.61 7.99
CA ILE A 11 -4.38 -6.16 6.65
C ILE A 11 -3.98 -5.03 5.70
N SER A 12 -2.88 -5.21 5.00
CA SER A 12 -2.43 -4.30 3.93
C SER A 12 -2.54 -5.00 2.59
N SER A 13 -3.01 -4.30 1.56
CA SER A 13 -2.87 -4.75 0.19
C SER A 13 -1.42 -4.55 -0.28
N GLY A 14 -1.01 -5.26 -1.33
CA GLY A 14 0.34 -5.13 -1.90
C GLY A 14 0.56 -3.84 -2.68
N SER A 15 -0.47 -3.04 -2.90
CA SER A 15 -0.38 -1.84 -3.73
C SER A 15 0.33 -0.68 -3.05
N PRO A 16 1.03 0.16 -3.83
CA PRO A 16 1.78 1.28 -3.31
C PRO A 16 0.87 2.24 -2.54
N GLY A 17 1.27 2.59 -1.31
CA GLY A 17 0.54 3.55 -0.48
C GLY A 17 -0.86 3.13 -0.06
N SER A 18 -1.23 1.86 -0.26
CA SER A 18 -2.54 1.35 0.11
C SER A 18 -2.86 1.57 1.59
N LYS A 19 -4.11 1.90 1.86
CA LYS A 19 -4.62 2.07 3.20
C LYS A 19 -4.72 0.71 3.90
N PRO A 20 -4.08 0.52 5.06
CA PRO A 20 -4.24 -0.70 5.82
C PRO A 20 -5.62 -0.74 6.48
N THR A 21 -6.27 -1.90 6.44
CA THR A 21 -7.42 -2.17 7.29
C THR A 21 -6.93 -2.53 8.69
N VAL A 22 -7.31 -1.76 9.68
CA VAL A 22 -6.92 -1.99 11.08
C VAL A 22 -8.14 -2.41 11.87
N LEU A 23 -8.14 -3.64 12.39
CA LEU A 23 -9.20 -4.17 13.24
C LEU A 23 -8.69 -4.37 14.66
N ILE A 24 -9.39 -3.78 15.63
CA ILE A 24 -9.13 -3.99 17.06
C ILE A 24 -10.24 -4.87 17.61
N ARG A 25 -9.86 -6.08 18.11
CA ARG A 25 -10.82 -7.09 18.60
C ARG A 25 -11.75 -7.68 17.52
N GLY A 26 -11.41 -7.54 16.25
CA GLY A 26 -12.20 -8.10 15.13
C GLY A 26 -13.32 -7.19 14.64
N ILE A 27 -14.28 -7.77 13.94
CA ILE A 27 -15.43 -7.04 13.36
C ILE A 27 -16.51 -6.95 14.44
N THR A 28 -16.79 -5.74 14.90
CA THR A 28 -17.75 -5.47 15.97
C THR A 28 -19.05 -4.85 15.46
N SER A 29 -19.06 -4.31 14.23
CA SER A 29 -20.21 -3.59 13.67
C SER A 29 -20.28 -3.76 12.15
N TYR A 30 -21.50 -3.80 11.60
CA TYR A 30 -21.73 -3.70 10.15
C TYR A 30 -21.61 -2.28 9.61
N ALA A 31 -21.68 -1.27 10.46
CA ALA A 31 -21.64 0.15 10.07
C ALA A 31 -20.22 0.71 9.94
N GLY A 32 -19.19 -0.05 10.33
CA GLY A 32 -17.78 0.33 10.28
C GLY A 32 -17.04 -0.19 11.49
N ASN A 33 -15.79 -0.54 11.32
CA ASN A 33 -14.93 -1.10 12.36
C ASN A 33 -13.59 -0.35 12.48
N ASP A 34 -13.43 0.75 11.76
CA ASP A 34 -12.22 1.55 11.83
C ASP A 34 -12.05 2.10 13.24
N PRO A 35 -10.88 1.94 13.88
CA PRO A 35 -10.60 2.54 15.17
C PRO A 35 -10.49 4.06 15.04
N LEU A 36 -10.82 4.76 16.11
CA LEU A 36 -10.53 6.19 16.21
C LEU A 36 -9.02 6.40 16.27
N VAL A 37 -8.49 7.25 15.41
CA VAL A 37 -7.09 7.70 15.50
C VAL A 37 -7.06 9.04 16.22
N VAL A 38 -6.11 9.22 17.13
CA VAL A 38 -5.85 10.48 17.83
C VAL A 38 -4.37 10.81 17.68
N ILE A 39 -4.06 11.93 17.02
CA ILE A 39 -2.70 12.39 16.78
C ILE A 39 -2.48 13.66 17.61
N ASP A 40 -1.54 13.62 18.54
CA ASP A 40 -1.22 14.74 19.46
C ASP A 40 -2.47 15.36 20.13
N GLY A 41 -3.45 14.51 20.47
CA GLY A 41 -4.70 14.91 21.12
C GLY A 41 -5.82 15.32 20.17
N VAL A 42 -5.59 15.36 18.87
CA VAL A 42 -6.59 15.70 17.85
C VAL A 42 -7.14 14.42 17.20
N SER A 43 -8.48 14.35 17.09
CA SER A 43 -9.17 13.25 16.39
C SER A 43 -8.84 13.26 14.89
N ALA A 44 -8.43 12.13 14.38
CA ALA A 44 -7.97 11.90 13.01
C ALA A 44 -8.60 10.62 12.44
N SER A 45 -8.35 10.35 11.18
CA SER A 45 -8.78 9.14 10.47
C SER A 45 -7.62 8.15 10.29
N ILE A 46 -7.94 6.94 9.80
CA ILE A 46 -6.91 5.98 9.35
C ILE A 46 -6.12 6.52 8.15
N ASP A 47 -6.73 7.36 7.32
CA ASP A 47 -6.04 8.00 6.19
C ASP A 47 -5.00 9.00 6.70
N ASP A 48 -5.32 9.76 7.74
CA ASP A 48 -4.37 10.67 8.40
C ASP A 48 -3.21 9.89 9.03
N LEU A 49 -3.48 8.72 9.64
CA LEU A 49 -2.44 7.82 10.12
C LEU A 49 -1.51 7.35 8.99
N ASN A 50 -2.09 6.93 7.86
CA ASN A 50 -1.32 6.48 6.70
C ASN A 50 -0.52 7.62 6.05
N SER A 51 -0.94 8.85 6.22
CA SER A 51 -0.26 10.04 5.71
C SER A 51 0.94 10.48 6.55
N LEU A 52 1.04 10.05 7.82
CA LEU A 52 2.15 10.42 8.70
C LEU A 52 3.48 9.82 8.25
N ASN A 53 4.56 10.57 8.42
CA ASN A 53 5.91 10.02 8.31
C ASN A 53 6.22 9.15 9.55
N PRO A 54 6.53 7.86 9.40
CA PRO A 54 6.85 7.00 10.54
C PRO A 54 8.00 7.51 11.42
N ASN A 55 8.95 8.26 10.83
CA ASN A 55 10.08 8.84 11.58
C ASN A 55 9.66 9.99 12.51
N ASP A 56 8.48 10.59 12.30
CA ASP A 56 7.94 11.64 13.16
C ASP A 56 7.17 11.08 14.35
N VAL A 57 6.90 9.77 14.37
CA VAL A 57 6.14 9.12 15.43
C VAL A 57 7.04 8.78 16.61
N LYS A 58 6.68 9.29 17.79
CA LYS A 58 7.38 9.01 19.06
C LYS A 58 6.81 7.78 19.76
N THR A 59 5.48 7.73 19.91
CA THR A 59 4.80 6.60 20.56
C THR A 59 3.47 6.31 19.86
N ILE A 60 3.10 5.02 19.88
CA ILE A 60 1.79 4.55 19.45
C ILE A 60 1.21 3.72 20.60
N ASN A 61 0.06 4.16 21.11
CA ASN A 61 -0.67 3.44 22.14
C ASN A 61 -2.04 3.02 21.60
N VAL A 62 -2.41 1.77 21.81
CA VAL A 62 -3.71 1.24 21.37
C VAL A 62 -4.58 0.95 22.59
N LEU A 63 -5.66 1.73 22.71
CA LEU A 63 -6.65 1.57 23.76
C LEU A 63 -7.71 0.57 23.27
N LYS A 64 -7.60 -0.65 23.77
CA LYS A 64 -8.51 -1.74 23.40
C LYS A 64 -9.70 -1.81 24.35
N ASP A 65 -9.49 -1.45 25.61
CA ASP A 65 -10.50 -1.61 26.65
C ASP A 65 -11.53 -0.48 26.62
N ALA A 66 -12.81 -0.85 26.71
CA ALA A 66 -13.91 0.10 26.66
C ALA A 66 -13.79 1.17 27.74
N ALA A 67 -13.25 0.84 28.92
CA ALA A 67 -13.04 1.80 30.01
C ALA A 67 -12.02 2.88 29.61
N LEU A 68 -10.92 2.51 28.96
CA LEU A 68 -9.90 3.46 28.48
C LEU A 68 -10.38 4.25 27.25
N ALA A 69 -11.15 3.60 26.37
CA ALA A 69 -11.70 4.23 25.18
C ALA A 69 -12.88 5.17 25.49
N SER A 70 -13.52 5.05 26.67
CA SER A 70 -14.70 5.82 27.06
C SER A 70 -14.47 7.33 27.09
N ILE A 71 -13.23 7.79 27.35
CA ILE A 71 -12.87 9.21 27.30
C ILE A 71 -13.04 9.83 25.90
N TYR A 72 -13.07 8.99 24.86
CA TYR A 72 -13.29 9.40 23.46
C TYR A 72 -14.74 9.22 23.00
N GLY A 73 -15.65 8.85 23.93
CA GLY A 73 -17.08 8.68 23.69
C GLY A 73 -17.38 7.54 22.70
N VAL A 74 -18.50 7.67 21.99
CA VAL A 74 -19.00 6.64 21.06
C VAL A 74 -18.01 6.31 19.93
N LYS A 75 -17.22 7.29 19.50
CA LYS A 75 -16.19 7.08 18.45
C LYS A 75 -15.08 6.12 18.87
N GLY A 76 -14.85 5.96 20.18
CA GLY A 76 -13.89 4.99 20.70
C GLY A 76 -14.39 3.54 20.77
N GLY A 77 -15.63 3.25 20.34
CA GLY A 77 -16.26 1.92 20.46
C GLY A 77 -15.50 0.81 19.72
N SER A 78 -14.90 1.10 18.59
CA SER A 78 -14.05 0.15 17.81
C SER A 78 -12.58 0.14 18.25
N GLY A 79 -12.25 0.80 19.38
CA GLY A 79 -10.89 1.01 19.88
C GLY A 79 -10.30 2.35 19.45
N VAL A 80 -9.22 2.75 20.12
CA VAL A 80 -8.55 4.03 19.85
C VAL A 80 -7.05 3.83 19.67
N ILE A 81 -6.49 4.40 18.62
CA ILE A 81 -5.05 4.48 18.36
C ILE A 81 -4.58 5.88 18.70
N VAL A 82 -3.82 6.01 19.78
CA VAL A 82 -3.24 7.29 20.22
C VAL A 82 -1.80 7.38 19.76
N ILE A 83 -1.50 8.39 18.97
CA ILE A 83 -0.19 8.67 18.41
C ILE A 83 0.31 9.96 19.03
N THR A 84 1.56 9.92 19.49
CA THR A 84 2.29 11.12 19.90
C THR A 84 3.46 11.30 18.91
N THR A 85 3.59 12.49 18.36
CA THR A 85 4.68 12.83 17.47
C THR A 85 5.93 13.29 18.23
N ASN A 86 7.06 13.34 17.55
CA ASN A 86 8.31 13.83 18.12
C ASN A 86 8.20 15.32 18.44
N SER A 87 8.82 15.71 19.52
CA SER A 87 8.91 17.12 19.98
C SER A 87 10.33 17.50 20.28
N GLY A 88 10.63 18.79 20.27
CA GLY A 88 11.90 19.31 20.72
C GLY A 88 12.08 19.13 22.25
N LYS A 89 13.32 19.28 22.68
CA LYS A 89 13.68 19.28 24.11
C LYS A 89 14.20 20.65 24.51
N ARG A 90 13.65 21.22 25.58
CA ARG A 90 14.17 22.50 26.15
C ARG A 90 15.61 22.36 26.62
N ASN A 91 16.32 23.45 26.63
CA ASN A 91 17.73 23.52 27.03
C ASN A 91 18.63 22.49 26.28
N SER A 92 18.33 22.27 25.02
CA SER A 92 19.12 21.38 24.17
C SER A 92 19.65 22.09 22.93
N LYS A 93 20.87 21.75 22.54
CA LYS A 93 21.44 22.21 21.27
C LYS A 93 20.62 21.66 20.11
N THR A 94 20.55 22.41 19.03
CA THR A 94 19.95 21.93 17.79
C THR A 94 20.68 20.71 17.28
N ALA A 95 19.92 19.62 17.07
CA ALA A 95 20.40 18.40 16.45
C ALA A 95 19.72 18.26 15.08
N PHE A 96 20.54 17.94 14.07
CA PHE A 96 20.06 17.57 12.74
C PHE A 96 20.22 16.07 12.54
N THR A 97 19.18 15.42 12.01
CA THR A 97 19.22 14.01 11.68
C THR A 97 18.75 13.81 10.25
N PHE A 98 19.54 13.13 9.45
CA PHE A 98 19.18 12.73 8.10
C PHE A 98 19.10 11.21 8.04
N ASN A 99 17.95 10.69 7.62
CA ASN A 99 17.75 9.27 7.37
C ASN A 99 17.46 9.06 5.88
N SER A 100 18.11 8.08 5.30
CA SER A 100 17.90 7.67 3.92
C SER A 100 17.87 6.15 3.84
N SER A 101 16.87 5.62 3.16
CA SER A 101 16.77 4.18 2.88
C SER A 101 16.35 3.96 1.44
N PHE A 102 16.93 2.93 0.86
CA PHE A 102 16.57 2.38 -0.44
C PHE A 102 16.34 0.89 -0.28
N GLY A 103 15.33 0.38 -0.95
CA GLY A 103 15.01 -1.05 -0.98
C GLY A 103 14.26 -1.42 -2.24
N THR A 104 14.03 -2.71 -2.40
CA THR A 104 13.22 -3.26 -3.48
C THR A 104 12.15 -4.16 -2.90
N GLN A 105 11.03 -4.24 -3.59
CA GLN A 105 9.93 -5.15 -3.29
C GLN A 105 9.79 -6.13 -4.45
N ASP A 106 9.72 -7.39 -4.12
CA ASP A 106 9.52 -8.48 -5.06
C ASP A 106 8.35 -9.35 -4.62
N VAL A 107 7.67 -9.96 -5.58
CA VAL A 107 6.66 -10.98 -5.29
C VAL A 107 7.38 -12.28 -4.96
N VAL A 108 7.17 -12.79 -3.76
CA VAL A 108 7.87 -13.99 -3.25
C VAL A 108 7.41 -15.26 -3.97
N ASN A 109 6.11 -15.37 -4.24
CA ASN A 109 5.53 -16.54 -4.90
C ASN A 109 4.50 -16.09 -5.93
N THR A 110 4.53 -16.71 -7.09
CA THR A 110 3.49 -16.66 -8.13
C THR A 110 2.60 -17.90 -8.03
N ILE A 111 1.44 -17.85 -8.66
CA ILE A 111 0.53 -18.98 -8.74
C ILE A 111 0.96 -19.85 -9.91
N ASP A 112 1.05 -21.16 -9.72
CA ASP A 112 1.31 -22.08 -10.82
C ASP A 112 0.10 -22.08 -11.77
N VAL A 113 0.38 -21.79 -13.05
CA VAL A 113 -0.60 -21.77 -14.13
C VAL A 113 -0.16 -22.74 -15.22
N LEU A 114 -1.10 -23.15 -16.05
CA LEU A 114 -0.81 -24.01 -17.19
C LEU A 114 0.15 -23.30 -18.16
N ASN A 115 1.13 -24.03 -18.67
CA ASN A 115 1.89 -23.58 -19.81
C ASN A 115 1.09 -23.76 -21.12
N ALA A 116 1.58 -23.23 -22.25
CA ALA A 116 0.82 -23.24 -23.50
C ALA A 116 0.51 -24.65 -23.98
N TYR A 117 1.44 -25.61 -23.87
CA TYR A 117 1.20 -27.00 -24.24
C TYR A 117 0.12 -27.67 -23.37
N GLU A 118 0.18 -27.48 -22.06
CA GLU A 118 -0.83 -28.01 -21.11
C GLU A 118 -2.19 -27.39 -21.37
N TYR A 119 -2.24 -26.07 -21.61
CA TYR A 119 -3.44 -25.31 -21.90
C TYR A 119 -4.15 -25.85 -23.16
N VAL A 120 -3.46 -25.98 -24.30
CA VAL A 120 -4.06 -26.48 -25.54
C VAL A 120 -4.48 -27.96 -25.42
N THR A 121 -3.73 -28.74 -24.64
CA THR A 121 -4.08 -30.15 -24.36
C THR A 121 -5.41 -30.25 -23.62
N ILE A 122 -5.59 -29.48 -22.57
CA ILE A 122 -6.83 -29.47 -21.79
C ILE A 122 -8.00 -28.88 -22.60
N LEU A 123 -7.77 -27.83 -23.40
CA LEU A 123 -8.80 -27.29 -24.28
C LEU A 123 -9.26 -28.30 -25.33
N ASN A 124 -8.35 -29.06 -25.93
CA ASN A 124 -8.71 -30.13 -26.87
C ASN A 124 -9.52 -31.23 -26.20
N GLU A 125 -9.16 -31.62 -24.97
CA GLU A 125 -9.91 -32.60 -24.21
C GLU A 125 -11.33 -32.09 -23.89
N ALA A 126 -11.42 -30.86 -23.41
CA ALA A 126 -12.72 -30.22 -23.09
C ALA A 126 -13.60 -30.12 -24.34
N SER A 127 -13.05 -29.67 -25.46
CA SER A 127 -13.77 -29.55 -26.73
C SER A 127 -14.24 -30.92 -27.27
N SER A 128 -13.37 -31.91 -27.19
CA SER A 128 -13.69 -33.29 -27.61
C SER A 128 -14.84 -33.88 -26.75
N ASN A 129 -14.76 -33.69 -25.44
CA ASN A 129 -15.79 -34.13 -24.51
C ASN A 129 -17.14 -33.42 -24.74
N ALA A 130 -17.11 -32.17 -25.22
CA ALA A 130 -18.29 -31.40 -25.61
C ALA A 130 -18.81 -31.78 -27.02
N GLY A 131 -18.14 -32.68 -27.74
CA GLY A 131 -18.54 -33.08 -29.10
C GLY A 131 -18.23 -32.04 -30.19
N LEU A 132 -17.37 -31.05 -29.90
CA LEU A 132 -17.02 -29.95 -30.79
C LEU A 132 -15.75 -30.23 -31.67
N GLY A 133 -15.08 -31.36 -31.39
CA GLY A 133 -13.85 -31.73 -32.09
C GLY A 133 -12.57 -31.15 -31.48
N ILE A 134 -11.45 -31.29 -32.18
CA ILE A 134 -10.12 -30.83 -31.74
C ILE A 134 -9.90 -29.41 -32.25
N ILE A 135 -9.56 -28.48 -31.32
CA ILE A 135 -9.29 -27.07 -31.64
C ILE A 135 -7.86 -26.90 -32.15
N PHE A 136 -6.90 -27.56 -31.51
CA PHE A 136 -5.46 -27.51 -31.88
C PHE A 136 -5.02 -28.87 -32.36
N PRO A 137 -4.94 -29.13 -33.72
CA PRO A 137 -4.60 -30.43 -34.26
C PRO A 137 -3.17 -30.89 -33.95
N ASP A 138 -2.24 -29.95 -33.87
CA ASP A 138 -0.86 -30.21 -33.49
C ASP A 138 -0.49 -29.44 -32.23
N THR A 139 -0.48 -30.15 -31.10
CA THR A 139 -0.11 -29.56 -29.79
C THR A 139 1.40 -29.46 -29.61
N SER A 140 2.22 -30.11 -30.48
CA SER A 140 3.68 -30.10 -30.37
C SER A 140 4.32 -28.75 -30.77
N GLU A 141 3.57 -27.92 -31.50
CA GLU A 141 4.01 -26.57 -31.87
C GLU A 141 4.00 -25.59 -30.64
N PHE A 142 3.26 -25.95 -29.60
CA PHE A 142 3.16 -25.13 -28.38
C PHE A 142 4.18 -25.58 -27.33
N GLY A 143 5.10 -24.71 -27.00
CA GLY A 143 6.07 -24.92 -25.93
C GLY A 143 5.56 -24.44 -24.57
N VAL A 144 6.43 -23.72 -23.85
CA VAL A 144 6.06 -23.11 -22.55
C VAL A 144 5.05 -21.96 -22.72
N GLY A 145 5.16 -21.23 -23.83
CA GLY A 145 4.33 -20.05 -24.10
C GLY A 145 4.64 -18.87 -23.19
N THR A 146 3.65 -17.97 -23.01
CA THR A 146 3.79 -16.75 -22.24
C THR A 146 3.30 -16.95 -20.81
N ASN A 147 4.18 -16.74 -19.84
CA ASN A 147 3.78 -16.62 -18.43
C ASN A 147 3.41 -15.17 -18.15
N TRP A 148 2.12 -14.88 -18.20
CA TRP A 148 1.59 -13.53 -18.04
C TRP A 148 1.86 -12.89 -16.69
N GLN A 149 2.06 -13.67 -15.63
CA GLN A 149 2.47 -13.13 -14.34
C GLN A 149 3.87 -12.51 -14.43
N ASN A 150 4.80 -13.17 -15.16
CA ASN A 150 6.15 -12.64 -15.35
C ASN A 150 6.18 -11.37 -16.21
N GLU A 151 5.19 -11.21 -17.11
CA GLU A 151 5.09 -10.02 -17.96
C GLU A 151 4.60 -8.78 -17.20
N VAL A 152 3.79 -8.97 -16.14
CA VAL A 152 3.18 -7.86 -15.41
C VAL A 152 3.82 -7.60 -14.05
N ILE A 153 4.54 -8.58 -13.48
CA ILE A 153 5.21 -8.46 -12.19
C ILE A 153 6.62 -7.91 -12.41
N VAL A 154 6.95 -6.87 -11.70
CA VAL A 154 8.24 -6.20 -11.79
C VAL A 154 8.86 -6.03 -10.41
N ASN A 155 10.18 -5.89 -10.37
CA ASN A 155 10.90 -5.47 -9.18
C ASN A 155 10.59 -4.00 -8.91
N ALA A 156 10.07 -3.68 -7.74
CA ALA A 156 9.56 -2.36 -7.39
C ALA A 156 10.46 -1.64 -6.39
N PRO A 157 11.11 -0.53 -6.76
CA PRO A 157 11.92 0.24 -5.84
C PRO A 157 11.07 0.95 -4.78
N ILE A 158 11.65 1.07 -3.58
CA ILE A 158 11.14 1.93 -2.50
C ILE A 158 12.26 2.81 -1.98
N ILE A 159 11.99 4.12 -1.91
CA ILE A 159 12.94 5.14 -1.48
C ILE A 159 12.31 5.94 -0.35
N ARG A 160 13.07 6.18 0.72
CA ARG A 160 12.64 7.05 1.82
C ARG A 160 13.78 7.95 2.24
N HIS A 161 13.48 9.23 2.37
CA HIS A 161 14.38 10.23 2.90
C HIS A 161 13.66 11.03 3.97
N SER A 162 14.36 11.37 5.05
CA SER A 162 13.84 12.31 6.04
C SER A 162 14.97 13.16 6.62
N LEU A 163 14.69 14.43 6.81
CA LEU A 163 15.56 15.39 7.47
C LEU A 163 14.80 15.99 8.63
N THR A 164 15.40 15.96 9.81
CA THR A 164 14.82 16.55 11.02
C THR A 164 15.77 17.54 11.66
N ALA A 165 15.21 18.58 12.27
CA ALA A 165 15.91 19.51 13.15
C ALA A 165 15.13 19.63 14.44
N SER A 166 15.78 19.40 15.58
CA SER A 166 15.13 19.52 16.90
C SER A 166 16.07 20.17 17.91
N GLY A 167 15.48 20.93 18.82
CA GLY A 167 16.26 21.61 19.84
C GLY A 167 15.39 22.48 20.74
N GLY A 168 16.02 23.35 21.52
CA GLY A 168 15.29 24.32 22.30
C GLY A 168 16.15 25.14 23.28
N SER A 169 15.64 26.32 23.61
CA SER A 169 16.13 27.19 24.68
C SER A 169 15.45 26.85 26.02
N ASP A 170 15.60 27.69 27.01
CA ASP A 170 14.91 27.63 28.29
C ASP A 170 13.37 27.76 28.14
N LYS A 171 12.92 28.60 27.19
CA LYS A 171 11.50 28.93 26.99
C LYS A 171 10.88 28.26 25.78
N THR A 172 11.67 27.77 24.83
CA THR A 172 11.16 27.27 23.57
C THR A 172 11.74 25.89 23.29
N SER A 173 10.91 24.97 22.81
CA SER A 173 11.36 23.74 22.18
C SER A 173 10.71 23.59 20.82
N TYR A 174 11.44 23.03 19.86
CA TYR A 174 10.98 22.86 18.50
C TYR A 174 11.45 21.54 17.89
N TYR A 175 10.60 21.01 17.03
CA TYR A 175 10.88 19.89 16.13
C TYR A 175 10.36 20.27 14.75
N VAL A 176 11.20 20.14 13.76
CA VAL A 176 10.82 20.36 12.35
C VAL A 176 11.33 19.17 11.56
N SER A 177 10.50 18.59 10.74
CA SER A 177 10.90 17.52 9.84
C SER A 177 10.36 17.71 8.44
N THR A 178 11.06 17.17 7.46
CA THR A 178 10.58 16.94 6.11
C THR A 178 10.91 15.52 5.69
N GLY A 179 10.00 14.88 4.97
CA GLY A 179 10.16 13.52 4.51
C GLY A 179 9.69 13.34 3.09
N TYR A 180 10.33 12.43 2.37
CA TYR A 180 9.91 11.92 1.07
C TYR A 180 9.83 10.40 1.12
N THR A 181 8.77 9.85 0.56
CA THR A 181 8.61 8.42 0.31
C THR A 181 8.18 8.24 -1.14
N GLY A 182 8.96 7.48 -1.90
CA GLY A 182 8.61 7.01 -3.23
C GLY A 182 8.53 5.48 -3.20
N GLN A 183 7.49 4.91 -3.75
CA GLN A 183 7.27 3.47 -3.83
C GLN A 183 6.59 3.16 -5.16
N ASP A 184 7.18 2.26 -5.94
CA ASP A 184 6.56 1.73 -7.13
C ASP A 184 5.73 0.49 -6.81
N GLY A 185 4.78 0.14 -7.68
CA GLY A 185 4.00 -1.09 -7.57
C GLY A 185 4.75 -2.29 -8.10
N VAL A 186 4.55 -3.45 -7.49
CA VAL A 186 5.07 -4.73 -7.98
C VAL A 186 4.33 -5.23 -9.23
N VAL A 187 3.18 -4.66 -9.55
CA VAL A 187 2.45 -4.88 -10.80
C VAL A 187 2.58 -3.63 -11.64
N ALA A 188 3.09 -3.77 -12.87
CA ALA A 188 3.36 -2.74 -13.86
C ALA A 188 4.46 -1.71 -13.49
N GLY A 189 4.61 -1.35 -12.21
CA GLY A 189 5.65 -0.43 -11.74
C GLY A 189 5.63 0.97 -12.37
N GLY A 190 6.69 1.75 -12.08
CA GLY A 190 6.98 3.02 -12.72
C GLY A 190 5.82 4.01 -12.72
N ASP A 191 5.52 4.59 -13.87
CA ASP A 191 4.46 5.58 -14.07
C ASP A 191 3.03 4.99 -14.08
N LYS A 192 2.89 3.68 -14.09
CA LYS A 192 1.59 2.98 -14.13
C LYS A 192 1.07 2.64 -12.74
N SER A 193 1.98 2.36 -11.80
CA SER A 193 1.62 2.04 -10.41
C SER A 193 2.68 2.60 -9.47
N PHE A 194 2.35 3.68 -8.75
CA PHE A 194 3.28 4.35 -7.84
C PHE A 194 2.58 5.10 -6.70
N PHE A 195 3.36 5.39 -5.68
CA PHE A 195 2.98 6.23 -4.55
C PHE A 195 4.15 7.14 -4.18
N ASN A 196 3.92 8.45 -4.25
CA ASN A 196 4.88 9.48 -3.83
C ASN A 196 4.25 10.33 -2.73
N ARG A 197 4.94 10.50 -1.63
CA ARG A 197 4.48 11.29 -0.49
C ARG A 197 5.58 12.23 -0.03
N VAL A 198 5.24 13.50 0.14
CA VAL A 198 6.05 14.51 0.80
C VAL A 198 5.36 14.90 2.10
N ASN A 199 6.11 14.89 3.19
CA ASN A 199 5.65 15.31 4.51
C ASN A 199 6.42 16.52 5.00
N PHE A 200 5.74 17.40 5.73
CA PHE A 200 6.34 18.46 6.54
C PHE A 200 5.65 18.51 7.90
N THR A 201 6.45 18.42 8.96
CA THR A 201 5.95 18.42 10.35
C THR A 201 6.67 19.50 11.13
N THR A 202 5.91 20.28 11.89
CA THR A 202 6.45 21.26 12.83
C THR A 202 5.73 21.17 14.16
N ASN A 203 6.49 20.97 15.24
CA ASN A 203 6.01 21.04 16.60
C ASN A 203 6.81 22.10 17.36
N LEU A 204 6.14 23.16 17.77
CA LEU A 204 6.69 24.28 18.52
C LEU A 204 5.96 24.40 19.86
N ASP A 205 6.71 24.54 20.92
CA ASP A 205 6.24 24.78 22.27
C ASP A 205 7.05 25.95 22.86
N THR A 206 6.42 27.08 23.12
CA THR A 206 7.13 28.27 23.61
C THR A 206 6.34 29.00 24.68
N ASP A 207 7.01 29.41 25.74
CA ASP A 207 6.46 30.27 26.75
C ASP A 207 6.60 31.72 26.31
N LEU A 208 5.47 32.35 25.94
CA LEU A 208 5.40 33.77 25.56
C LEU A 208 5.60 34.67 26.76
N THR A 209 5.03 34.28 27.89
CA THR A 209 5.16 34.92 29.20
C THR A 209 5.19 33.83 30.28
N ASP A 210 5.42 34.20 31.56
CA ASP A 210 5.35 33.23 32.67
C ASP A 210 3.97 32.60 32.87
N LYS A 211 2.95 33.15 32.22
CA LYS A 211 1.55 32.69 32.34
C LYS A 211 0.94 32.24 31.00
N THR A 212 1.63 32.46 29.89
CA THR A 212 1.07 32.21 28.55
C THR A 212 2.03 31.32 27.75
N LYS A 213 1.52 30.20 27.26
CA LYS A 213 2.21 29.22 26.45
C LYS A 213 1.55 29.14 25.08
N LEU A 214 2.37 29.11 24.04
CA LEU A 214 1.96 28.84 22.67
C LEU A 214 2.43 27.46 22.25
N ILE A 215 1.51 26.63 21.79
CA ILE A 215 1.80 25.31 21.21
C ILE A 215 1.28 25.31 19.78
N ILE A 216 2.14 24.97 18.83
CA ILE A 216 1.78 24.82 17.42
C ILE A 216 2.22 23.43 16.97
N ASN A 217 1.28 22.61 16.55
CA ASN A 217 1.54 21.33 15.91
C ASN A 217 0.94 21.38 14.50
N THR A 218 1.79 21.21 13.49
CA THR A 218 1.39 21.25 12.08
C THR A 218 1.93 20.03 11.37
N ASN A 219 1.06 19.36 10.67
CA ASN A 219 1.41 18.29 9.71
C ASN A 219 0.84 18.66 8.35
N TYR A 220 1.70 18.71 7.36
CA TYR A 220 1.33 18.86 5.96
C TYR A 220 1.79 17.63 5.19
N THR A 221 0.93 17.11 4.34
CA THR A 221 1.25 15.95 3.50
C THR A 221 0.69 16.19 2.10
N ASP A 222 1.56 16.01 1.10
CA ASP A 222 1.18 15.94 -0.31
C ASP A 222 1.40 14.50 -0.81
N ILE A 223 0.36 13.92 -1.42
CA ILE A 223 0.39 12.56 -1.94
C ILE A 223 0.03 12.57 -3.42
N LYS A 224 0.90 11.96 -4.22
CA LYS A 224 0.63 11.65 -5.62
C LYS A 224 0.72 10.14 -5.80
N SER A 225 -0.36 9.53 -6.26
CA SER A 225 -0.40 8.09 -6.48
C SER A 225 -1.18 7.74 -7.74
N LYS A 226 -0.78 6.65 -8.36
CA LYS A 226 -1.54 5.97 -9.41
C LYS A 226 -1.54 4.49 -9.06
N GLY A 227 -2.68 3.86 -9.17
CA GLY A 227 -2.84 2.43 -8.92
C GLY A 227 -3.63 1.76 -10.01
N LEU A 228 -3.44 0.47 -10.14
CA LEU A 228 -4.20 -0.39 -11.04
C LEU A 228 -5.38 -1.01 -10.28
N PRO A 229 -6.46 -1.42 -10.96
CA PRO A 229 -7.52 -2.21 -10.34
C PRO A 229 -6.95 -3.47 -9.70
N GLU A 230 -7.12 -3.64 -8.38
CA GLU A 230 -6.50 -4.74 -7.61
C GLU A 230 -7.43 -5.93 -7.43
N ASN A 231 -8.73 -5.66 -7.29
CA ASN A 231 -9.71 -6.66 -6.90
C ASN A 231 -10.79 -6.79 -7.97
N GLY A 232 -11.17 -8.03 -8.23
CA GLY A 232 -12.20 -8.39 -9.19
C GLY A 232 -11.67 -9.15 -10.39
N ILE A 233 -12.60 -9.70 -11.16
CA ILE A 233 -12.33 -10.49 -12.37
C ILE A 233 -11.62 -9.69 -13.48
N THR A 234 -11.72 -8.36 -13.42
CA THR A 234 -11.09 -7.45 -14.39
C THR A 234 -9.79 -6.83 -13.90
N SER A 235 -9.20 -7.32 -12.79
CA SER A 235 -7.90 -6.83 -12.33
C SER A 235 -6.77 -7.34 -13.25
N VAL A 236 -5.67 -6.59 -13.32
CA VAL A 236 -4.49 -6.97 -14.11
C VAL A 236 -3.98 -8.37 -13.73
N LEU A 237 -3.91 -8.66 -12.42
CA LEU A 237 -3.49 -9.98 -11.95
C LEU A 237 -4.49 -11.08 -12.29
N SER A 238 -5.81 -10.81 -12.20
CA SER A 238 -6.83 -11.76 -12.63
C SER A 238 -6.70 -12.06 -14.12
N ASN A 239 -6.49 -11.04 -14.94
CA ASN A 239 -6.27 -11.23 -16.36
C ASN A 239 -4.96 -12.01 -16.62
N ALA A 240 -3.88 -11.70 -15.91
CA ALA A 240 -2.62 -12.43 -16.04
C ALA A 240 -2.71 -13.92 -15.66
N LEU A 241 -3.62 -14.29 -14.76
CA LEU A 241 -3.85 -15.68 -14.37
C LEU A 241 -4.74 -16.45 -15.36
N ASN A 242 -5.58 -15.74 -16.10
CA ASN A 242 -6.61 -16.35 -16.95
C ASN A 242 -6.41 -16.11 -18.45
N PHE A 243 -5.45 -15.28 -18.84
CA PHE A 243 -5.21 -15.00 -20.23
C PHE A 243 -4.46 -16.17 -20.92
N ASP A 244 -4.68 -16.30 -22.21
CA ASP A 244 -4.20 -17.39 -23.07
C ASP A 244 -2.66 -17.45 -23.12
N PRO A 245 -2.03 -18.51 -22.62
CA PRO A 245 -0.57 -18.64 -22.64
C PRO A 245 0.00 -18.94 -24.03
N THR A 246 -0.83 -19.24 -25.05
CA THR A 246 -0.37 -19.47 -26.43
C THR A 246 -0.10 -18.16 -27.16
N VAL A 247 -0.59 -17.04 -26.63
CA VAL A 247 -0.44 -15.71 -27.22
C VAL A 247 0.87 -15.08 -26.77
N ASN A 248 1.60 -14.48 -27.72
CA ASN A 248 2.78 -13.68 -27.39
C ASN A 248 2.37 -12.34 -26.75
N ALA A 249 3.20 -11.81 -25.87
CA ALA A 249 2.96 -10.52 -25.25
C ALA A 249 2.74 -9.40 -26.28
N TYR A 250 3.54 -9.43 -27.34
CA TYR A 250 3.45 -8.51 -28.48
C TYR A 250 3.55 -9.29 -29.80
N GLU A 251 2.72 -8.88 -30.77
CA GLU A 251 2.72 -9.37 -32.14
C GLU A 251 2.73 -8.19 -33.12
N ASN A 252 3.73 -8.14 -33.99
CA ASN A 252 3.90 -7.06 -34.97
C ASN A 252 3.81 -5.63 -34.39
N GLY A 253 4.29 -5.45 -33.16
CA GLY A 253 4.29 -4.16 -32.47
C GLY A 253 2.97 -3.78 -31.80
N SER A 254 1.99 -4.68 -31.80
CA SER A 254 0.71 -4.56 -31.08
C SER A 254 0.62 -5.59 -29.96
N PHE A 255 -0.28 -5.39 -28.99
CA PHE A 255 -0.55 -6.39 -27.97
C PHE A 255 -1.18 -7.65 -28.59
N GLY A 256 -0.68 -8.82 -28.18
CA GLY A 256 -1.22 -10.09 -28.65
C GLY A 256 -2.72 -10.25 -28.30
N ILE A 257 -3.47 -10.87 -29.19
CA ILE A 257 -4.91 -11.10 -29.07
C ILE A 257 -5.17 -12.60 -29.06
N SER A 258 -5.95 -13.07 -28.09
CA SER A 258 -6.38 -14.47 -28.06
C SER A 258 -7.57 -14.70 -28.99
N GLU A 259 -7.51 -15.77 -29.76
CA GLU A 259 -8.64 -16.26 -30.57
C GLU A 259 -9.55 -17.20 -29.77
N THR A 260 -9.08 -17.72 -28.65
CA THR A 260 -9.82 -18.67 -27.80
C THR A 260 -10.59 -17.98 -26.67
N ILE A 261 -10.11 -16.82 -26.23
CA ILE A 261 -10.74 -16.02 -25.17
C ILE A 261 -11.38 -14.78 -25.80
N THR A 262 -12.69 -14.72 -25.80
CA THR A 262 -13.46 -13.69 -26.52
C THR A 262 -14.21 -12.72 -25.63
N GLN A 263 -14.22 -12.89 -24.29
CA GLN A 263 -15.03 -12.09 -23.38
C GLN A 263 -14.30 -11.80 -22.06
N GLU A 264 -14.46 -10.59 -21.53
CA GLU A 264 -14.09 -10.10 -20.20
C GLU A 264 -12.61 -10.18 -19.82
N ILE A 265 -11.84 -11.15 -20.34
CA ILE A 265 -10.42 -11.32 -20.09
C ILE A 265 -9.65 -10.65 -21.22
N VAL A 266 -8.86 -9.66 -20.88
CA VAL A 266 -8.08 -8.87 -21.84
C VAL A 266 -6.59 -9.10 -21.63
N ASN A 267 -5.79 -8.82 -22.66
CA ASN A 267 -4.35 -8.84 -22.54
C ASN A 267 -3.91 -7.94 -21.38
N PRO A 268 -3.25 -8.50 -20.34
CA PRO A 268 -2.91 -7.75 -19.12
C PRO A 268 -2.00 -6.56 -19.39
N LEU A 269 -1.11 -6.63 -20.42
CA LEU A 269 -0.24 -5.51 -20.80
C LEU A 269 -1.02 -4.39 -21.47
N ALA A 270 -2.00 -4.72 -22.31
CA ALA A 270 -2.90 -3.72 -22.91
C ALA A 270 -3.74 -3.02 -21.84
N GLN A 271 -4.14 -3.74 -20.79
CA GLN A 271 -4.85 -3.15 -19.66
C GLN A 271 -3.98 -2.18 -18.85
N ILE A 272 -2.70 -2.49 -18.68
CA ILE A 272 -1.73 -1.61 -17.99
C ILE A 272 -1.50 -0.33 -18.79
N ASP A 273 -1.51 -0.42 -20.13
CA ASP A 273 -1.19 0.71 -20.99
C ASP A 273 -2.33 1.73 -21.15
N ASN A 274 -3.55 1.30 -20.91
CA ASN A 274 -4.74 2.18 -20.89
C ASN A 274 -4.83 2.99 -19.59
#